data_99b682ef3f89f89ab516009770cd4477
#
_entry.id   99b682ef3f89f89ab516009770cd4477
#
_cell.length_a   1.000
_cell.length_b   1.000
_cell.length_c   1.000
_cell.angle_alpha   90.00
_cell.angle_beta   90.00
_cell.angle_gamma   90.00
#
_symmetry.space_group_name_H-M   'P 1'
#
loop_
_entity.id
_entity.type
_entity.pdbx_description
1 polymer ?
#
loop_
_entity_poly.entity_id
_entity_poly.type
_entity_poly.pdbx_seq_one_letter_code
_entity_poly.pdbx_strand_id
1 'polypeptide(L)'
;MDTLLRNLTTFVGVNVQIITFVDMIRYFDRFPDVKTMKGVSLLEDTIAVFRYSDLRVGGKVRTELRNPHKFNFFFIAYKLSGEACMKVDMVDYHMERDKNYMMRIAPGQIVSMEEVSEDFDCYVLLMSNSFIESLLVYMGQDSSIKGVMIDDAVKEYKDKEKRTMEYIITAVRNIIDDDSNPFRRKVLEHLLMVVFYGSQQARSVMMEDKKPRTSAEVLTMKFLQEVKEHFRQERQLNFYSERLCITPRYLSRVVKETTGSSAAEWIERYVVLEARALLKSTNMTIQQVSDVLNFPSQTFFGKYFKRRVGISPKEYRREG
;
A
#
# COMPACT_ATOMS: atom_id res chain seq x y z
N MET A 1 4.83 -24.74 2.62
CA MET A 1 3.54 -25.01 1.96
C MET A 1 2.35 -24.66 2.85
N ASP A 2 2.39 -24.96 4.14
CA ASP A 2 1.30 -24.65 5.10
C ASP A 2 1.10 -23.16 5.42
N THR A 3 2.16 -22.35 5.40
CA THR A 3 2.08 -20.93 5.76
C THR A 3 1.33 -20.11 4.68
N LEU A 4 1.52 -20.44 3.41
CA LEU A 4 0.83 -19.76 2.30
C LEU A 4 -0.66 -20.14 2.21
N LEU A 5 -1.01 -21.38 2.55
CA LEU A 5 -2.41 -21.84 2.62
C LEU A 5 -3.13 -21.25 3.84
N ARG A 6 -2.46 -21.10 4.98
CA ARG A 6 -3.02 -20.39 6.15
C ARG A 6 -3.27 -18.90 5.86
N ASN A 7 -2.38 -18.27 5.12
CA ASN A 7 -2.53 -16.85 4.74
C ASN A 7 -3.70 -16.61 3.77
N LEU A 8 -4.07 -17.59 2.93
CA LEU A 8 -5.26 -17.53 2.07
C LEU A 8 -6.58 -17.55 2.87
N THR A 9 -6.63 -18.29 3.96
CA THR A 9 -7.82 -18.38 4.80
C THR A 9 -8.05 -17.12 5.63
N THR A 10 -6.98 -16.41 6.01
CA THR A 10 -7.08 -15.21 6.87
C THR A 10 -7.75 -14.02 6.15
N PHE A 11 -7.58 -13.89 4.81
CA PHE A 11 -8.28 -12.84 4.04
C PHE A 11 -9.68 -13.27 3.52
N VAL A 12 -10.03 -14.54 3.62
CA VAL A 12 -11.28 -15.07 3.04
C VAL A 12 -12.55 -14.64 3.81
N GLY A 13 -12.44 -14.14 5.04
CA GLY A 13 -13.59 -13.71 5.84
C GLY A 13 -13.59 -12.24 6.29
N VAL A 14 -12.63 -11.41 5.86
CA VAL A 14 -12.42 -10.09 6.45
C VAL A 14 -12.98 -8.97 5.58
N ASN A 15 -13.67 -8.02 6.21
CA ASN A 15 -14.11 -6.77 5.59
C ASN A 15 -12.91 -5.91 5.22
N VAL A 16 -12.77 -5.55 3.94
CA VAL A 16 -11.78 -4.58 3.49
C VAL A 16 -12.47 -3.22 3.32
N GLN A 17 -12.13 -2.29 4.18
CA GLN A 17 -12.63 -0.91 4.10
C GLN A 17 -11.67 -0.05 3.27
N ILE A 18 -12.21 0.78 2.35
CA ILE A 18 -11.40 1.82 1.68
C ILE A 18 -11.31 3.02 2.61
N ILE A 19 -10.08 3.46 2.88
CA ILE A 19 -9.82 4.67 3.65
C ILE A 19 -9.22 5.69 2.68
N THR A 20 -9.90 6.82 2.50
CA THR A 20 -9.37 7.95 1.74
C THR A 20 -8.50 8.83 2.64
N PHE A 21 -7.72 9.73 2.03
CA PHE A 21 -6.96 10.75 2.79
C PHE A 21 -7.90 11.58 3.68
N VAL A 22 -9.04 12.01 3.14
CA VAL A 22 -10.05 12.78 3.87
C VAL A 22 -10.66 11.98 5.02
N ASP A 23 -10.91 10.67 4.84
CA ASP A 23 -11.41 9.81 5.92
C ASP A 23 -10.39 9.70 7.05
N MET A 24 -9.09 9.59 6.71
CA MET A 24 -8.02 9.55 7.70
C MET A 24 -7.92 10.88 8.44
N ILE A 25 -8.06 12.02 7.75
CA ILE A 25 -8.08 13.33 8.40
C ILE A 25 -9.32 13.50 9.30
N ARG A 26 -10.51 13.09 8.83
CA ARG A 26 -11.74 13.08 9.65
C ARG A 26 -11.65 12.13 10.83
N TYR A 27 -10.87 11.08 10.73
CA TYR A 27 -10.58 10.21 11.87
C TYR A 27 -9.85 11.01 12.95
N PHE A 28 -8.89 11.85 12.60
CA PHE A 28 -8.25 12.77 13.54
C PHE A 28 -9.24 13.81 14.10
N ASP A 29 -10.22 14.28 13.31
CA ASP A 29 -11.27 15.22 13.73
C ASP A 29 -12.22 14.66 14.81
N ARG A 30 -12.46 13.34 14.79
CA ARG A 30 -13.30 12.67 15.82
C ARG A 30 -12.64 12.65 17.21
N PHE A 31 -11.38 13.01 17.27
CA PHE A 31 -10.61 13.13 18.50
C PHE A 31 -10.11 14.57 18.61
N PRO A 32 -10.92 15.48 19.22
CA PRO A 32 -10.54 16.89 19.39
C PRO A 32 -9.17 17.04 20.06
N ASP A 33 -8.78 16.08 20.91
CA ASP A 33 -7.45 16.02 21.51
C ASP A 33 -6.32 15.80 20.50
N VAL A 34 -6.60 15.22 19.32
CA VAL A 34 -5.58 14.99 18.28
C VAL A 34 -5.31 16.26 17.48
N LYS A 35 -6.32 17.10 17.21
CA LYS A 35 -6.12 18.43 16.59
C LYS A 35 -5.44 19.42 17.53
N THR A 36 -5.69 19.31 18.83
CA THR A 36 -5.03 20.10 19.87
C THR A 36 -3.73 19.47 20.36
N MET A 37 -3.50 18.19 20.05
CA MET A 37 -2.22 17.54 20.28
C MET A 37 -1.15 18.18 19.43
N LYS A 38 -0.10 18.68 20.07
CA LYS A 38 1.12 19.22 19.43
C LYS A 38 1.84 18.24 18.50
N GLY A 39 1.21 17.12 18.14
CA GLY A 39 1.79 15.97 17.45
C GLY A 39 1.44 15.84 15.97
N VAL A 40 0.29 16.35 15.49
CA VAL A 40 -0.15 16.21 14.11
C VAL A 40 0.02 17.52 13.36
N SER A 41 0.88 17.53 12.33
CA SER A 41 1.02 18.65 11.39
C SER A 41 0.26 18.32 10.11
N LEU A 42 -0.64 19.20 9.70
CA LEU A 42 -1.53 19.01 8.54
C LEU A 42 -1.50 20.24 7.65
N LEU A 43 -1.24 20.05 6.36
CA LEU A 43 -1.40 21.09 5.35
C LEU A 43 -2.60 20.76 4.46
N GLU A 44 -3.74 21.41 4.76
CA GLU A 44 -4.99 21.20 4.04
C GLU A 44 -5.34 19.72 3.88
N ASP A 45 -6.00 19.33 2.79
CA ASP A 45 -6.29 17.93 2.46
C ASP A 45 -5.16 17.28 1.61
N THR A 46 -3.91 17.67 1.82
CA THR A 46 -2.82 17.28 0.92
C THR A 46 -1.73 16.44 1.58
N ILE A 47 -1.24 16.85 2.74
CA ILE A 47 -0.15 16.18 3.44
C ILE A 47 -0.36 16.25 4.96
N ALA A 48 -0.10 15.14 5.64
CA ALA A 48 -0.14 15.06 7.09
C ALA A 48 1.10 14.35 7.62
N VAL A 49 1.64 14.85 8.74
CA VAL A 49 2.76 14.24 9.45
C VAL A 49 2.42 14.13 10.93
N PHE A 50 2.65 12.95 11.50
CA PHE A 50 2.45 12.69 12.91
C PHE A 50 3.33 11.54 13.40
N ARG A 51 3.40 11.40 14.69
CA ARG A 51 4.01 10.24 15.34
C ARG A 51 2.92 9.27 15.77
N TYR A 52 3.12 7.98 15.55
CA TYR A 52 2.13 6.95 15.88
C TYR A 52 1.76 6.96 17.37
N SER A 53 2.75 7.20 18.24
CA SER A 53 2.51 7.37 19.68
C SER A 53 1.60 8.55 20.03
N ASP A 54 1.57 9.61 19.19
CA ASP A 54 0.70 10.78 19.40
C ASP A 54 -0.78 10.42 19.20
N LEU A 55 -1.08 9.29 18.56
CA LEU A 55 -2.45 8.78 18.38
C LEU A 55 -2.93 7.90 19.54
N ARG A 56 -2.15 7.73 20.59
CA ARG A 56 -2.52 6.92 21.76
C ARG A 56 -3.49 7.70 22.65
N VAL A 57 -4.73 7.20 22.77
CA VAL A 57 -5.71 7.71 23.73
C VAL A 57 -5.84 6.70 24.87
N GLY A 58 -5.58 7.12 26.11
CA GLY A 58 -5.68 6.24 27.28
C GLY A 58 -4.67 5.09 27.30
N GLY A 59 -3.48 5.27 26.71
CA GLY A 59 -2.40 4.26 26.68
C GLY A 59 -2.58 3.14 25.66
N LYS A 60 -3.69 3.10 24.93
CA LYS A 60 -3.94 2.11 23.88
C LYS A 60 -4.04 2.78 22.51
N VAL A 61 -3.28 2.32 21.56
CA VAL A 61 -3.55 2.62 20.14
C VAL A 61 -4.82 1.90 19.76
N ARG A 62 -5.78 2.59 19.15
CA ARG A 62 -6.99 1.94 18.67
C ARG A 62 -6.66 0.98 17.55
N THR A 63 -7.05 -0.26 17.75
CA THR A 63 -6.73 -1.43 16.91
C THR A 63 -7.57 -1.52 15.63
N GLU A 64 -8.10 -0.40 15.13
CA GLU A 64 -8.93 -0.41 13.92
C GLU A 64 -8.17 -0.89 12.68
N LEU A 65 -6.84 -0.71 12.63
CA LEU A 65 -5.99 -1.21 11.54
C LEU A 65 -5.71 -2.73 11.58
N ARG A 66 -6.24 -3.47 12.54
CA ARG A 66 -6.16 -4.94 12.55
C ARG A 66 -6.97 -5.56 11.41
N ASN A 67 -8.06 -4.94 11.01
CA ASN A 67 -8.78 -5.36 9.83
C ASN A 67 -8.06 -4.87 8.56
N PRO A 68 -8.09 -5.62 7.46
CA PRO A 68 -7.56 -5.16 6.19
C PRO A 68 -8.26 -3.90 5.69
N HIS A 69 -7.46 -2.87 5.39
CA HIS A 69 -7.91 -1.61 4.85
C HIS A 69 -7.24 -1.33 3.52
N LYS A 70 -7.99 -0.82 2.55
CA LYS A 70 -7.45 -0.35 1.28
C LYS A 70 -7.22 1.15 1.37
N PHE A 71 -5.96 1.58 1.33
CA PHE A 71 -5.62 2.99 1.35
C PHE A 71 -5.77 3.60 -0.04
N ASN A 72 -6.41 4.76 -0.12
CA ASN A 72 -6.50 5.58 -1.33
C ASN A 72 -5.67 6.87 -1.20
N PHE A 73 -4.50 6.75 -0.61
CA PHE A 73 -3.49 7.79 -0.44
C PHE A 73 -2.12 7.12 -0.28
N PHE A 74 -1.06 7.90 -0.39
CA PHE A 74 0.29 7.43 -0.08
C PHE A 74 0.55 7.49 1.41
N PHE A 75 1.04 6.39 1.95
CA PHE A 75 1.47 6.25 3.32
C PHE A 75 2.96 5.88 3.35
N ILE A 76 3.73 6.69 4.05
CA ILE A 76 5.12 6.38 4.36
C ILE A 76 5.25 6.40 5.87
N ALA A 77 5.84 5.35 6.46
CA ALA A 77 6.15 5.37 7.86
C ALA A 77 7.59 4.91 8.11
N TYR A 78 8.19 5.50 9.11
CA TYR A 78 9.54 5.23 9.53
C TYR A 78 9.54 4.73 10.98
N LYS A 79 9.93 3.46 11.20
CA LYS A 79 9.93 2.80 12.51
C LYS A 79 10.99 3.44 13.40
N LEU A 80 10.60 3.78 14.64
CA LEU A 80 11.47 4.33 15.67
C LEU A 80 11.83 3.29 16.74
N SER A 81 10.84 2.51 17.17
CA SER A 81 10.97 1.51 18.24
C SER A 81 9.96 0.37 18.08
N GLY A 82 10.09 -0.66 18.91
CA GLY A 82 9.19 -1.78 18.97
C GLY A 82 9.26 -2.73 17.78
N GLU A 83 8.33 -3.65 17.72
CA GLU A 83 8.18 -4.65 16.66
C GLU A 83 6.73 -4.71 16.18
N ALA A 84 6.55 -5.10 14.92
CA ALA A 84 5.21 -5.27 14.36
C ALA A 84 5.21 -6.29 13.22
N CYS A 85 4.08 -6.99 13.09
CA CYS A 85 3.75 -7.81 11.95
C CYS A 85 2.64 -7.12 11.15
N MET A 86 2.87 -6.95 9.86
CA MET A 86 1.87 -6.39 8.96
C MET A 86 1.79 -7.18 7.67
N LYS A 87 0.65 -7.05 7.02
CA LYS A 87 0.39 -7.65 5.72
C LYS A 87 0.08 -6.56 4.71
N VAL A 88 0.76 -6.60 3.56
CA VAL A 88 0.49 -5.68 2.45
C VAL A 88 0.24 -6.51 1.20
N ASP A 89 -0.94 -6.36 0.57
CA ASP A 89 -1.34 -7.11 -0.63
C ASP A 89 -1.09 -8.63 -0.50
N MET A 90 -1.30 -9.20 0.69
CA MET A 90 -1.08 -10.63 1.03
C MET A 90 0.39 -11.04 1.24
N VAL A 91 1.34 -10.13 1.25
CA VAL A 91 2.72 -10.39 1.64
C VAL A 91 2.89 -10.06 3.11
N ASP A 92 3.43 -11.02 3.86
CA ASP A 92 3.72 -10.85 5.29
C ASP A 92 5.06 -10.13 5.46
N TYR A 93 5.07 -9.11 6.33
CA TYR A 93 6.26 -8.38 6.73
C TYR A 93 6.39 -8.42 8.25
N HIS A 94 7.57 -8.79 8.70
CA HIS A 94 7.93 -8.76 10.12
C HIS A 94 9.00 -7.71 10.36
N MET A 95 8.71 -6.76 11.23
CA MET A 95 9.62 -5.69 11.62
C MET A 95 10.19 -5.99 13.00
N GLU A 96 11.43 -6.45 13.02
CA GLU A 96 12.16 -6.79 14.24
C GLU A 96 12.49 -5.54 15.07
N ARG A 97 12.59 -5.71 16.40
CA ARG A 97 12.80 -4.63 17.35
C ARG A 97 14.04 -3.80 17.07
N ASP A 98 15.16 -4.46 16.84
CA ASP A 98 16.49 -3.85 16.79
C ASP A 98 16.89 -3.34 15.39
N LYS A 99 15.96 -3.41 14.43
CA LYS A 99 16.21 -2.97 13.06
C LYS A 99 15.34 -1.78 12.68
N ASN A 100 15.86 -0.96 11.79
CA ASN A 100 15.15 0.19 11.26
C ASN A 100 14.40 -0.19 10.00
N TYR A 101 13.11 0.16 9.93
CA TYR A 101 12.27 -0.13 8.77
C TYR A 101 11.57 1.12 8.26
N MET A 102 11.44 1.21 6.94
CA MET A 102 10.52 2.12 6.26
C MET A 102 9.40 1.33 5.63
N MET A 103 8.18 1.75 5.89
CA MET A 103 6.97 1.26 5.26
C MET A 103 6.54 2.24 4.18
N ARG A 104 6.18 1.74 2.99
CA ARG A 104 5.69 2.55 1.87
C ARG A 104 4.49 1.87 1.26
N ILE A 105 3.34 2.46 1.44
CA ILE A 105 2.08 1.94 0.93
C ILE A 105 1.55 2.89 -0.13
N ALA A 106 1.37 2.37 -1.32
CA ALA A 106 0.81 3.11 -2.45
C ALA A 106 -0.73 3.06 -2.44
N PRO A 107 -1.40 4.02 -3.09
CA PRO A 107 -2.84 3.96 -3.26
C PRO A 107 -3.30 2.66 -3.89
N GLY A 108 -4.36 2.11 -3.35
CA GLY A 108 -4.95 0.85 -3.81
C GLY A 108 -4.37 -0.40 -3.16
N GLN A 109 -3.30 -0.32 -2.39
CA GLN A 109 -2.79 -1.46 -1.62
C GLN A 109 -3.65 -1.72 -0.38
N ILE A 110 -3.76 -2.99 -0.03
CA ILE A 110 -4.50 -3.44 1.16
C ILE A 110 -3.51 -3.75 2.26
N VAL A 111 -3.74 -3.16 3.42
CA VAL A 111 -2.87 -3.24 4.60
C VAL A 111 -3.65 -3.76 5.79
N SER A 112 -3.07 -4.66 6.56
CA SER A 112 -3.51 -5.01 7.91
C SER A 112 -2.31 -5.08 8.85
N MET A 113 -2.51 -4.57 10.07
CA MET A 113 -1.56 -4.71 11.17
C MET A 113 -2.01 -5.89 12.02
N GLU A 114 -1.22 -6.97 12.06
CA GLU A 114 -1.62 -8.19 12.79
C GLU A 114 -1.18 -8.13 14.25
N GLU A 115 0.09 -7.85 14.49
CA GLU A 115 0.67 -7.75 15.82
C GLU A 115 1.52 -6.48 15.91
N VAL A 116 1.39 -5.79 17.03
CA VAL A 116 2.13 -4.55 17.31
C VAL A 116 2.51 -4.56 18.78
N SER A 117 3.80 -4.45 19.09
CA SER A 117 4.27 -4.36 20.47
C SER A 117 3.83 -3.04 21.13
N GLU A 118 3.73 -3.05 22.44
CA GLU A 118 3.27 -1.86 23.20
C GLU A 118 4.20 -0.65 23.03
N ASP A 119 5.49 -0.88 22.79
CA ASP A 119 6.51 0.15 22.58
C ASP A 119 6.74 0.47 21.10
N PHE A 120 5.92 -0.09 20.19
CA PHE A 120 6.01 0.23 18.77
C PHE A 120 5.70 1.70 18.53
N ASP A 121 6.59 2.35 17.79
CA ASP A 121 6.41 3.74 17.40
C ASP A 121 7.03 4.01 16.02
N CYS A 122 6.42 4.94 15.29
CA CYS A 122 6.91 5.35 13.98
C CYS A 122 6.49 6.79 13.67
N TYR A 123 7.28 7.47 12.86
CA TYR A 123 6.81 8.65 12.14
C TYR A 123 5.97 8.23 10.96
N VAL A 124 4.87 8.94 10.72
CA VAL A 124 3.95 8.71 9.61
C VAL A 124 3.84 9.98 8.77
N LEU A 125 3.98 9.81 7.46
CA LEU A 125 3.75 10.82 6.43
C LEU A 125 2.64 10.31 5.51
N LEU A 126 1.53 11.02 5.44
CA LEU A 126 0.44 10.76 4.53
C LEU A 126 0.44 11.82 3.42
N MET A 127 0.20 11.40 2.19
CA MET A 127 0.09 12.30 1.04
C MET A 127 -1.12 11.93 0.20
N SER A 128 -1.94 12.91 -0.14
CA SER A 128 -3.08 12.72 -1.04
C SER A 128 -2.63 12.40 -2.47
N ASN A 129 -3.50 11.78 -3.26
CA ASN A 129 -3.21 11.50 -4.66
C ASN A 129 -2.94 12.79 -5.45
N SER A 130 -3.72 13.85 -5.20
CA SER A 130 -3.53 15.15 -5.87
C SER A 130 -2.19 15.81 -5.56
N PHE A 131 -1.67 15.61 -4.35
CA PHE A 131 -0.34 16.10 -3.99
C PHE A 131 0.77 15.32 -4.73
N ILE A 132 0.66 14.00 -4.80
CA ILE A 132 1.60 13.17 -5.57
C ILE A 132 1.54 13.48 -7.07
N GLU A 133 0.34 13.67 -7.63
CA GLU A 133 0.18 14.07 -9.03
C GLU A 133 0.90 15.39 -9.33
N SER A 134 0.85 16.38 -8.42
CA SER A 134 1.60 17.62 -8.58
C SER A 134 3.11 17.37 -8.60
N LEU A 135 3.64 16.48 -7.75
CA LEU A 135 5.05 16.10 -7.80
C LEU A 135 5.42 15.43 -9.13
N LEU A 136 4.57 14.53 -9.63
CA LEU A 136 4.80 13.81 -10.88
C LEU A 136 4.87 14.74 -12.09
N VAL A 137 4.10 15.83 -12.11
CA VAL A 137 4.15 16.86 -13.16
C VAL A 137 5.53 17.52 -13.22
N TYR A 138 6.13 17.84 -12.05
CA TYR A 138 7.48 18.43 -11.99
C TYR A 138 8.57 17.44 -12.38
N MET A 139 8.37 16.14 -12.12
CA MET A 139 9.37 15.10 -12.37
C MET A 139 9.38 14.63 -13.83
N GLY A 140 8.42 15.06 -14.65
CA GLY A 140 8.32 14.68 -16.07
C GLY A 140 7.99 13.19 -16.28
N GLN A 141 8.26 12.70 -17.49
CA GLN A 141 8.00 11.28 -17.85
C GLN A 141 9.06 10.30 -17.33
N ASP A 142 9.77 10.65 -16.26
CA ASP A 142 10.80 9.77 -15.73
C ASP A 142 10.14 8.50 -15.15
N SER A 143 10.22 7.41 -15.92
CA SER A 143 9.62 6.10 -15.59
C SER A 143 10.18 5.47 -14.31
N SER A 144 11.26 6.05 -13.76
CA SER A 144 11.86 5.63 -12.49
C SER A 144 10.92 5.80 -11.30
N ILE A 145 9.95 6.73 -11.38
CA ILE A 145 8.96 6.97 -10.31
C ILE A 145 8.03 5.78 -10.12
N LYS A 146 7.58 5.17 -11.23
CA LYS A 146 6.80 3.93 -11.15
C LYS A 146 7.60 2.82 -10.45
N GLY A 147 8.91 2.78 -10.65
CA GLY A 147 9.81 1.83 -10.00
C GLY A 147 9.93 2.00 -8.48
N VAL A 148 9.84 3.24 -7.94
CA VAL A 148 9.89 3.47 -6.47
C VAL A 148 8.65 2.95 -5.76
N MET A 149 7.52 2.94 -6.46
CA MET A 149 6.24 2.46 -5.94
C MET A 149 6.09 0.94 -5.99
N ILE A 150 7.00 0.24 -6.70
CA ILE A 150 6.93 -1.21 -6.95
C ILE A 150 7.85 -2.00 -6.00
N ASP A 151 8.72 -1.34 -5.27
CA ASP A 151 9.61 -1.98 -4.28
C ASP A 151 8.82 -2.57 -3.11
N ASP A 152 9.50 -3.44 -2.36
CA ASP A 152 8.97 -4.02 -1.12
C ASP A 152 8.30 -2.94 -0.26
N ALA A 153 7.07 -3.21 0.16
CA ALA A 153 6.28 -2.29 0.97
C ALA A 153 6.96 -1.97 2.32
N VAL A 154 7.80 -2.88 2.80
CA VAL A 154 8.61 -2.71 4.02
C VAL A 154 10.05 -3.03 3.69
N LYS A 155 10.96 -2.10 4.00
CA LYS A 155 12.39 -2.23 3.74
C LYS A 155 13.21 -1.85 4.96
N GLU A 156 14.25 -2.65 5.25
CA GLU A 156 15.23 -2.37 6.28
C GLU A 156 16.19 -1.23 5.85
N TYR A 157 16.55 -0.35 6.78
CA TYR A 157 17.43 0.79 6.61
C TYR A 157 18.60 0.76 7.61
N LYS A 158 19.74 1.33 7.20
CA LYS A 158 20.92 1.49 8.06
C LYS A 158 20.75 2.69 9.00
N ASP A 159 21.45 2.69 10.14
CA ASP A 159 21.37 3.78 11.14
C ASP A 159 21.74 5.17 10.59
N LYS A 160 22.62 5.23 9.59
CA LYS A 160 22.96 6.51 8.93
C LYS A 160 21.73 7.12 8.25
N GLU A 161 20.89 6.30 7.66
CA GLU A 161 19.68 6.74 6.96
C GLU A 161 18.58 7.16 7.96
N LYS A 162 18.57 6.59 9.16
CA LYS A 162 17.68 6.96 10.25
C LYS A 162 17.77 8.46 10.56
N ARG A 163 18.95 8.95 10.83
CA ARG A 163 19.16 10.37 11.14
C ARG A 163 18.70 11.28 10.01
N THR A 164 18.97 10.90 8.77
CA THR A 164 18.51 11.65 7.60
C THR A 164 16.99 11.74 7.54
N MET A 165 16.28 10.64 7.81
CA MET A 165 14.81 10.62 7.82
C MET A 165 14.22 11.47 8.95
N GLU A 166 14.83 11.44 10.14
CA GLU A 166 14.43 12.30 11.27
C GLU A 166 14.56 13.80 10.92
N TYR A 167 15.65 14.20 10.25
CA TYR A 167 15.81 15.58 9.76
C TYR A 167 14.77 15.96 8.70
N ILE A 168 14.49 15.05 7.76
CA ILE A 168 13.48 15.27 6.72
C ILE A 168 12.09 15.44 7.34
N ILE A 169 11.69 14.55 8.23
CA ILE A 169 10.40 14.62 8.93
C ILE A 169 10.27 15.92 9.73
N THR A 170 11.34 16.31 10.43
CA THR A 170 11.37 17.57 11.18
C THR A 170 11.23 18.78 10.25
N ALA A 171 11.94 18.78 9.12
CA ALA A 171 11.84 19.86 8.14
C ALA A 171 10.41 19.93 7.54
N VAL A 172 9.82 18.79 7.20
CA VAL A 172 8.45 18.74 6.68
C VAL A 172 7.46 19.31 7.70
N ARG A 173 7.56 18.93 8.99
CA ARG A 173 6.71 19.48 10.05
C ARG A 173 6.85 20.97 10.19
N ASN A 174 8.07 21.47 10.27
CA ASN A 174 8.34 22.91 10.42
C ASN A 174 7.77 23.71 9.26
N ILE A 175 7.85 23.20 8.03
CA ILE A 175 7.25 23.86 6.86
C ILE A 175 5.73 23.85 6.92
N ILE A 176 5.12 22.74 7.35
CA ILE A 176 3.66 22.63 7.49
C ILE A 176 3.15 23.62 8.55
N ASP A 177 3.84 23.68 9.68
CA ASP A 177 3.42 24.44 10.85
C ASP A 177 3.72 25.96 10.77
N ASP A 178 4.49 26.38 9.73
CA ASP A 178 4.78 27.80 9.47
C ASP A 178 3.63 28.46 8.70
N ASP A 179 2.57 28.85 9.40
CA ASP A 179 1.41 29.56 8.83
C ASP A 179 1.75 30.91 8.20
N SER A 180 2.90 31.49 8.50
CA SER A 180 3.36 32.76 7.94
C SER A 180 3.85 32.64 6.50
N ASN A 181 4.21 31.43 6.05
CA ASN A 181 4.75 31.19 4.72
C ASN A 181 3.63 30.78 3.72
N PRO A 182 3.24 31.67 2.78
CA PRO A 182 2.20 31.36 1.79
C PRO A 182 2.66 30.33 0.75
N PHE A 183 3.94 29.99 0.70
CA PHE A 183 4.52 29.05 -0.26
C PHE A 183 4.77 27.65 0.31
N ARG A 184 4.26 27.33 1.52
CA ARG A 184 4.46 26.05 2.21
C ARG A 184 4.33 24.84 1.29
N ARG A 185 3.26 24.78 0.52
CA ARG A 185 2.99 23.70 -0.43
C ARG A 185 4.11 23.54 -1.46
N LYS A 186 4.55 24.63 -2.08
CA LYS A 186 5.63 24.60 -3.07
C LYS A 186 6.96 24.21 -2.46
N VAL A 187 7.26 24.68 -1.26
CA VAL A 187 8.47 24.32 -0.54
C VAL A 187 8.49 22.82 -0.23
N LEU A 188 7.35 22.26 0.20
CA LEU A 188 7.21 20.81 0.44
C LEU A 188 7.36 20.00 -0.85
N GLU A 189 6.74 20.43 -1.96
CA GLU A 189 6.88 19.77 -3.25
C GLU A 189 8.36 19.67 -3.65
N HIS A 190 9.13 20.74 -3.53
CA HIS A 190 10.57 20.75 -3.87
C HIS A 190 11.40 19.93 -2.88
N LEU A 191 11.13 20.02 -1.57
CA LEU A 191 11.81 19.20 -0.57
C LEU A 191 11.61 17.71 -0.82
N LEU A 192 10.38 17.31 -1.07
CA LEU A 192 10.06 15.89 -1.34
C LEU A 192 10.64 15.39 -2.66
N MET A 193 10.78 16.25 -3.67
CA MET A 193 11.54 15.92 -4.88
C MET A 193 13.01 15.65 -4.59
N VAL A 194 13.66 16.49 -3.77
CA VAL A 194 15.05 16.26 -3.35
C VAL A 194 15.18 14.92 -2.62
N VAL A 195 14.26 14.64 -1.70
CA VAL A 195 14.24 13.36 -0.97
C VAL A 195 14.04 12.18 -1.93
N PHE A 196 13.16 12.33 -2.89
CA PHE A 196 12.90 11.32 -3.90
C PHE A 196 14.15 11.02 -4.74
N TYR A 197 14.76 12.04 -5.35
CA TYR A 197 15.97 11.85 -6.16
C TYR A 197 17.16 11.34 -5.32
N GLY A 198 17.33 11.84 -4.10
CA GLY A 198 18.35 11.33 -3.18
C GLY A 198 18.15 9.85 -2.84
N SER A 199 16.91 9.41 -2.68
CA SER A 199 16.59 8.00 -2.45
C SER A 199 16.88 7.11 -3.68
N GLN A 200 16.73 7.63 -4.90
CA GLN A 200 17.08 6.93 -6.15
C GLN A 200 18.59 6.71 -6.28
N GLN A 201 19.39 7.72 -5.95
CA GLN A 201 20.84 7.60 -5.94
C GLN A 201 21.30 6.57 -4.91
N ALA A 202 20.74 6.59 -3.70
CA ALA A 202 21.02 5.58 -2.68
C ALA A 202 20.63 4.16 -3.16
N ARG A 203 19.57 4.03 -3.95
CA ARG A 203 19.15 2.75 -4.54
C ARG A 203 20.08 2.24 -5.63
N SER A 204 20.56 3.11 -6.52
CA SER A 204 21.52 2.71 -7.58
C SER A 204 22.80 2.17 -6.96
N VAL A 205 23.34 2.85 -5.95
CA VAL A 205 24.53 2.39 -5.20
C VAL A 205 24.26 1.08 -4.44
N MET A 206 23.07 0.91 -3.84
CA MET A 206 22.72 -0.34 -3.15
C MET A 206 22.40 -1.50 -4.09
N MET A 207 21.99 -1.22 -5.34
CA MET A 207 21.80 -2.26 -6.35
C MET A 207 23.11 -2.86 -6.85
N GLU A 208 24.22 -2.14 -6.75
CA GLU A 208 25.56 -2.69 -7.02
C GLU A 208 25.98 -3.74 -5.97
N ASP A 209 25.49 -3.63 -4.73
CA ASP A 209 25.77 -4.58 -3.64
C ASP A 209 24.79 -5.76 -3.52
N LYS A 210 23.64 -5.72 -4.19
CA LYS A 210 22.70 -6.85 -4.20
C LYS A 210 23.08 -7.84 -5.30
N LYS A 211 23.09 -9.15 -4.96
CA LYS A 211 23.10 -10.21 -5.98
C LYS A 211 22.09 -9.84 -7.07
N PRO A 212 22.49 -9.86 -8.35
CA PRO A 212 21.58 -9.55 -9.43
C PRO A 212 20.35 -10.45 -9.31
N ARG A 213 19.16 -9.85 -9.38
CA ARG A 213 17.90 -10.61 -9.39
C ARG A 213 17.96 -11.62 -10.53
N THR A 214 17.52 -12.83 -10.29
CA THR A 214 17.42 -13.83 -11.34
C THR A 214 16.46 -13.37 -12.43
N SER A 215 16.67 -13.81 -13.65
CA SER A 215 15.73 -13.52 -14.76
C SER A 215 14.29 -13.93 -14.42
N ALA A 216 14.12 -14.97 -13.59
CA ALA A 216 12.84 -15.45 -13.11
C ALA A 216 12.16 -14.44 -12.14
N GLU A 217 12.92 -13.88 -11.20
CA GLU A 217 12.42 -12.86 -10.29
C GLU A 217 12.03 -11.56 -11.01
N VAL A 218 12.87 -11.12 -11.95
CA VAL A 218 12.58 -9.93 -12.78
C VAL A 218 11.31 -10.14 -13.61
N LEU A 219 11.15 -11.32 -14.22
CA LEU A 219 9.97 -11.66 -15.00
C LEU A 219 8.71 -11.70 -14.12
N THR A 220 8.81 -12.32 -12.95
CA THR A 220 7.69 -12.38 -11.98
C THR A 220 7.27 -10.98 -11.54
N MET A 221 8.21 -10.09 -11.24
CA MET A 221 7.91 -8.71 -10.89
C MET A 221 7.18 -7.97 -12.01
N LYS A 222 7.67 -8.09 -13.26
CA LYS A 222 7.01 -7.49 -14.43
C LYS A 222 5.59 -8.02 -14.59
N PHE A 223 5.39 -9.32 -14.42
CA PHE A 223 4.07 -9.94 -14.48
C PHE A 223 3.13 -9.38 -13.38
N LEU A 224 3.56 -9.31 -12.13
CA LEU A 224 2.75 -8.76 -11.04
C LEU A 224 2.41 -7.28 -11.27
N GLN A 225 3.32 -6.52 -11.87
CA GLN A 225 3.07 -5.14 -12.29
C GLN A 225 1.96 -5.06 -13.35
N GLU A 226 2.06 -5.86 -14.42
CA GLU A 226 1.04 -5.92 -15.46
C GLU A 226 -0.32 -6.36 -14.89
N VAL A 227 -0.33 -7.32 -13.97
CA VAL A 227 -1.57 -7.72 -13.28
C VAL A 227 -2.16 -6.55 -12.52
N LYS A 228 -1.38 -5.83 -11.73
CA LYS A 228 -1.84 -4.67 -10.95
C LYS A 228 -2.46 -3.58 -11.84
N GLU A 229 -1.92 -3.36 -13.03
CA GLU A 229 -2.41 -2.35 -13.96
C GLU A 229 -3.69 -2.78 -14.71
N HIS A 230 -3.83 -4.08 -15.00
CA HIS A 230 -4.83 -4.56 -15.96
C HIS A 230 -5.88 -5.55 -15.41
N PHE A 231 -5.76 -6.04 -14.18
CA PHE A 231 -6.63 -7.10 -13.63
C PHE A 231 -8.14 -6.76 -13.67
N ARG A 232 -8.49 -5.48 -13.66
CA ARG A 232 -9.90 -5.07 -13.73
C ARG A 232 -10.52 -5.39 -15.10
N GLN A 233 -9.75 -5.20 -16.17
CA GLN A 233 -10.18 -5.43 -17.55
C GLN A 233 -9.84 -6.83 -18.02
N GLU A 234 -8.65 -7.35 -17.64
CA GLU A 234 -8.07 -8.55 -18.20
C GLU A 234 -7.83 -9.62 -17.13
N ARG A 235 -8.36 -10.82 -17.39
CA ARG A 235 -8.21 -11.98 -16.49
C ARG A 235 -7.52 -13.16 -17.15
N GLN A 236 -7.33 -13.09 -18.46
CA GLN A 236 -6.73 -14.18 -19.23
C GLN A 236 -5.20 -14.12 -19.17
N LEU A 237 -4.58 -15.25 -18.83
CA LEU A 237 -3.12 -15.35 -18.74
C LEU A 237 -2.44 -15.00 -20.07
N ASN A 238 -3.09 -15.30 -21.21
CA ASN A 238 -2.58 -15.00 -22.53
C ASN A 238 -2.28 -13.51 -22.72
N PHE A 239 -3.17 -12.62 -22.26
CA PHE A 239 -2.96 -11.18 -22.33
C PHE A 239 -1.61 -10.77 -21.71
N TYR A 240 -1.34 -11.26 -20.51
CA TYR A 240 -0.10 -10.93 -19.78
C TYR A 240 1.14 -11.55 -20.43
N SER A 241 1.01 -12.77 -20.91
CA SER A 241 2.14 -13.45 -21.58
C SER A 241 2.52 -12.81 -22.91
N GLU A 242 1.53 -12.35 -23.69
CA GLU A 242 1.76 -11.59 -24.93
C GLU A 242 2.47 -10.27 -24.67
N ARG A 243 2.03 -9.51 -23.65
CA ARG A 243 2.68 -8.24 -23.25
C ARG A 243 4.12 -8.44 -22.78
N LEU A 244 4.40 -9.58 -22.16
CA LEU A 244 5.75 -9.95 -21.71
C LEU A 244 6.57 -10.68 -22.78
N CYS A 245 6.02 -10.86 -24.00
CA CYS A 245 6.66 -11.55 -25.13
C CYS A 245 7.13 -12.97 -24.78
N ILE A 246 6.32 -13.73 -24.01
CA ILE A 246 6.61 -15.12 -23.61
C ILE A 246 5.37 -16.01 -23.74
N THR A 247 5.55 -17.32 -23.62
CA THR A 247 4.41 -18.24 -23.64
C THR A 247 3.68 -18.29 -22.30
N PRO A 248 2.35 -18.49 -22.26
CA PRO A 248 1.57 -18.61 -21.02
C PRO A 248 2.09 -19.73 -20.10
N ARG A 249 2.53 -20.83 -20.69
CA ARG A 249 3.09 -21.97 -19.96
C ARG A 249 4.40 -21.61 -19.26
N TYR A 250 5.27 -20.89 -19.93
CA TYR A 250 6.53 -20.43 -19.36
C TYR A 250 6.29 -19.42 -18.24
N LEU A 251 5.42 -18.44 -18.47
CA LEU A 251 5.03 -17.45 -17.46
C LEU A 251 4.48 -18.13 -16.20
N SER A 252 3.51 -19.05 -16.37
CA SER A 252 2.89 -19.73 -15.22
C SER A 252 3.89 -20.56 -14.43
N ARG A 253 4.83 -21.24 -15.11
CA ARG A 253 5.90 -21.99 -14.48
C ARG A 253 6.82 -21.09 -13.66
N VAL A 254 7.35 -20.02 -14.26
CA VAL A 254 8.30 -19.11 -13.61
C VAL A 254 7.67 -18.43 -12.41
N VAL A 255 6.44 -17.92 -12.55
CA VAL A 255 5.72 -17.29 -11.42
C VAL A 255 5.49 -18.30 -10.30
N LYS A 256 5.12 -19.54 -10.59
CA LYS A 256 4.91 -20.57 -9.59
C LYS A 256 6.21 -20.97 -8.88
N GLU A 257 7.30 -21.11 -9.61
CA GLU A 257 8.63 -21.42 -9.03
C GLU A 257 9.13 -20.29 -8.13
N THR A 258 8.87 -19.03 -8.50
CA THR A 258 9.33 -17.86 -7.77
C THR A 258 8.45 -17.54 -6.54
N THR A 259 7.11 -17.71 -6.66
CA THR A 259 6.14 -17.23 -5.65
C THR A 259 5.40 -18.35 -4.90
N GLY A 260 5.55 -19.59 -5.34
CA GLY A 260 4.77 -20.73 -4.83
C GLY A 260 3.33 -20.81 -5.36
N SER A 261 2.84 -19.79 -6.07
CA SER A 261 1.48 -19.72 -6.62
C SER A 261 1.49 -19.50 -8.12
N SER A 262 0.52 -20.09 -8.83
CA SER A 262 0.41 -19.92 -10.28
C SER A 262 0.07 -18.49 -10.68
N ALA A 263 0.44 -18.09 -11.90
CA ALA A 263 0.11 -16.80 -12.45
C ALA A 263 -1.41 -16.54 -12.48
N ALA A 264 -2.22 -17.56 -12.78
CA ALA A 264 -3.68 -17.45 -12.76
C ALA A 264 -4.23 -17.17 -11.34
N GLU A 265 -3.67 -17.82 -10.31
CA GLU A 265 -4.03 -17.55 -8.92
C GLU A 265 -3.70 -16.11 -8.50
N TRP A 266 -2.60 -15.54 -8.99
CA TRP A 266 -2.26 -14.14 -8.73
C TRP A 266 -3.28 -13.20 -9.35
N ILE A 267 -3.64 -13.39 -10.63
CA ILE A 267 -4.69 -12.58 -11.29
C ILE A 267 -6.01 -12.67 -10.50
N GLU A 268 -6.42 -13.89 -10.14
CA GLU A 268 -7.64 -14.11 -9.37
C GLU A 268 -7.63 -13.41 -8.01
N ARG A 269 -6.50 -13.42 -7.30
CA ARG A 269 -6.35 -12.74 -6.01
C ARG A 269 -6.61 -11.25 -6.13
N TYR A 270 -6.02 -10.59 -7.13
CA TYR A 270 -6.25 -9.15 -7.37
C TYR A 270 -7.71 -8.85 -7.68
N VAL A 271 -8.35 -9.66 -8.54
CA VAL A 271 -9.78 -9.50 -8.87
C VAL A 271 -10.68 -9.67 -7.63
N VAL A 272 -10.46 -10.73 -6.85
CA VAL A 272 -11.25 -10.99 -5.63
C VAL A 272 -11.05 -9.91 -4.58
N LEU A 273 -9.81 -9.46 -4.40
CA LEU A 273 -9.46 -8.42 -3.46
C LEU A 273 -10.18 -7.11 -3.78
N GLU A 274 -10.14 -6.68 -5.04
CA GLU A 274 -10.85 -5.49 -5.52
C GLU A 274 -12.38 -5.66 -5.41
N ALA A 275 -12.91 -6.81 -5.79
CA ALA A 275 -14.34 -7.10 -5.66
C ALA A 275 -14.83 -6.94 -4.21
N ARG A 276 -14.06 -7.44 -3.25
CA ARG A 276 -14.36 -7.30 -1.82
C ARG A 276 -14.33 -5.84 -1.38
N ALA A 277 -13.30 -5.10 -1.79
CA ALA A 277 -13.17 -3.69 -1.49
C ALA A 277 -14.38 -2.90 -2.04
N LEU A 278 -14.75 -3.08 -3.31
CA LEU A 278 -15.89 -2.40 -3.93
C LEU A 278 -17.22 -2.77 -3.27
N LEU A 279 -17.42 -4.05 -2.92
CA LEU A 279 -18.64 -4.53 -2.27
C LEU A 279 -18.85 -3.93 -0.87
N LYS A 280 -17.79 -3.68 -0.12
CA LYS A 280 -17.85 -3.17 1.27
C LYS A 280 -17.76 -1.68 1.39
N SER A 281 -16.97 -1.03 0.52
CA SER A 281 -16.59 0.38 0.69
C SER A 281 -17.35 1.32 -0.21
N THR A 282 -18.25 0.81 -1.08
CA THR A 282 -19.02 1.64 -2.00
C THR A 282 -20.50 1.29 -1.97
N ASN A 283 -21.33 2.25 -2.37
CA ASN A 283 -22.77 2.04 -2.58
C ASN A 283 -23.08 1.46 -3.98
N MET A 284 -22.06 1.00 -4.73
CA MET A 284 -22.27 0.39 -6.04
C MET A 284 -23.19 -0.82 -5.94
N THR A 285 -24.11 -0.98 -6.90
CA THR A 285 -24.90 -2.22 -7.02
C THR A 285 -23.98 -3.38 -7.38
N ILE A 286 -24.44 -4.62 -7.18
CA ILE A 286 -23.67 -5.81 -7.58
C ILE A 286 -23.40 -5.80 -9.09
N GLN A 287 -24.33 -5.27 -9.88
CA GLN A 287 -24.16 -5.08 -11.32
C GLN A 287 -23.03 -4.09 -11.62
N GLN A 288 -23.03 -2.93 -10.98
CA GLN A 288 -21.97 -1.94 -11.17
C GLN A 288 -20.59 -2.46 -10.79
N VAL A 289 -20.48 -3.24 -9.71
CA VAL A 289 -19.21 -3.91 -9.34
C VAL A 289 -18.79 -4.91 -10.43
N SER A 290 -19.73 -5.67 -10.95
CA SER A 290 -19.51 -6.59 -12.07
C SER A 290 -18.98 -5.86 -13.31
N ASP A 291 -19.57 -4.69 -13.64
CA ASP A 291 -19.19 -3.88 -14.80
C ASP A 291 -17.80 -3.24 -14.63
N VAL A 292 -17.50 -2.68 -13.44
CA VAL A 292 -16.18 -2.14 -13.10
C VAL A 292 -15.07 -3.18 -13.21
N LEU A 293 -15.38 -4.43 -12.86
CA LEU A 293 -14.44 -5.54 -12.98
C LEU A 293 -14.55 -6.26 -14.34
N ASN A 294 -15.22 -5.66 -15.31
CA ASN A 294 -15.35 -6.15 -16.67
C ASN A 294 -15.83 -7.62 -16.77
N PHE A 295 -16.81 -8.02 -15.95
CA PHE A 295 -17.45 -9.32 -16.09
C PHE A 295 -18.56 -9.26 -17.15
N PRO A 296 -18.79 -10.34 -17.93
CA PRO A 296 -19.84 -10.38 -18.96
C PRO A 296 -21.24 -10.14 -18.40
N SER A 297 -21.49 -10.46 -17.13
CA SER A 297 -22.76 -10.18 -16.43
C SER A 297 -22.60 -10.33 -14.92
N GLN A 298 -23.55 -9.75 -14.18
CA GLN A 298 -23.66 -9.93 -12.72
C GLN A 298 -23.70 -11.43 -12.32
N THR A 299 -24.33 -12.27 -13.13
CA THR A 299 -24.41 -13.71 -12.86
C THR A 299 -23.03 -14.38 -12.95
N PHE A 300 -22.23 -14.04 -13.94
CA PHE A 300 -20.86 -14.53 -14.06
C PHE A 300 -20.00 -14.06 -12.90
N PHE A 301 -20.07 -12.78 -12.57
CA PHE A 301 -19.39 -12.22 -11.40
C PHE A 301 -19.83 -12.95 -10.11
N GLY A 302 -21.13 -13.13 -9.91
CA GLY A 302 -21.65 -13.81 -8.71
C GLY A 302 -21.12 -15.23 -8.56
N LYS A 303 -21.12 -16.02 -9.65
CA LYS A 303 -20.56 -17.38 -9.66
C LYS A 303 -19.05 -17.39 -9.40
N TYR A 304 -18.33 -16.49 -10.05
CA TYR A 304 -16.87 -16.33 -9.87
C TYR A 304 -16.54 -15.99 -8.42
N PHE A 305 -17.17 -14.96 -7.88
CA PHE A 305 -16.96 -14.50 -6.52
C PHE A 305 -17.31 -15.59 -5.49
N LYS A 306 -18.49 -16.23 -5.61
CA LYS A 306 -18.91 -17.31 -4.70
C LYS A 306 -17.96 -18.49 -4.71
N ARG A 307 -17.45 -18.89 -5.89
CA ARG A 307 -16.48 -19.98 -6.02
C ARG A 307 -15.16 -19.66 -5.26
N ARG A 308 -14.76 -18.40 -5.18
CA ARG A 308 -13.49 -17.97 -4.57
C ARG A 308 -13.62 -17.53 -3.12
N VAL A 309 -14.76 -16.98 -2.74
CA VAL A 309 -15.01 -16.43 -1.40
C VAL A 309 -15.85 -17.34 -0.52
N GLY A 310 -16.56 -18.30 -1.12
CA GLY A 310 -17.45 -19.22 -0.43
C GLY A 310 -18.90 -18.75 -0.35
N ILE A 311 -19.15 -17.46 -0.31
CA ILE A 311 -20.47 -16.82 -0.23
C ILE A 311 -20.72 -15.89 -1.42
N SER A 312 -21.99 -15.58 -1.68
CA SER A 312 -22.36 -14.69 -2.78
C SER A 312 -21.95 -13.22 -2.50
N PRO A 313 -21.78 -12.38 -3.55
CA PRO A 313 -21.52 -10.94 -3.37
C PRO A 313 -22.56 -10.24 -2.49
N LYS A 314 -23.83 -10.65 -2.58
CA LYS A 314 -24.93 -10.07 -1.79
C LYS A 314 -24.81 -10.45 -0.31
N GLU A 315 -24.54 -11.72 -0.02
CA GLU A 315 -24.27 -12.20 1.34
C GLU A 315 -23.05 -11.51 1.92
N TYR A 316 -21.95 -11.48 1.17
CA TYR A 316 -20.71 -10.82 1.58
C TYR A 316 -20.92 -9.35 1.95
N ARG A 317 -21.72 -8.61 1.17
CA ARG A 317 -22.07 -7.20 1.48
C ARG A 317 -22.86 -7.06 2.78
N ARG A 318 -23.76 -8.01 3.08
CA ARG A 318 -24.64 -7.95 4.24
C ARG A 318 -23.95 -8.31 5.54
N GLU A 319 -22.96 -9.17 5.51
CA GLU A 319 -22.22 -9.66 6.69
C GLU A 319 -21.29 -8.61 7.33
N GLY A 320 -21.22 -7.41 6.88
CA GLY A 320 -20.51 -6.27 7.41
C GLY A 320 -21.35 -5.03 7.37
#